data_088b8039831cbd1c5e31f3379dd4ab55
#
_entry.id   088b8039831cbd1c5e31f3379dd4ab55
#
_cell.length_a   1.000
_cell.length_b   1.000
_cell.length_c   1.000
_cell.angle_alpha   90.00
_cell.angle_beta   90.00
_cell.angle_gamma   90.00
#
_symmetry.space_group_name_H-M   'P 1'
#
loop_
_entity.id
_entity.type
_entity.pdbx_description
1 polymer ?
#
loop_
_entity_poly.entity_id
_entity_poly.type
_entity_poly.pdbx_seq_one_letter_code
_entity_poly.pdbx_strand_id
1 'polypeptide(L)' 'GAPINFAKYIEIGKHVWIGKDAKIGKNVKISDNSIVGWGSVVTKEFNEPNVILAGIPAKIVRRGINWDRRCIDKYLKG' A
#
# COMPACT_ATOMS: atom_id res chain seq x y z
N GLY A 1 -26.74 7.56 15.39
CA GLY A 1 -26.09 7.69 15.10
C GLY A 1 -25.24 7.69 14.49
N ALA A 2 -25.10 7.49 14.39
CA ALA A 2 -24.33 7.44 14.13
C ALA A 2 -23.58 7.43 13.28
N PRO A 3 -23.19 7.76 13.07
CA PRO A 3 -22.40 7.94 12.38
C PRO A 3 -21.52 7.33 11.91
N ILE A 4 -21.57 6.82 11.64
CA ILE A 4 -20.86 6.21 11.20
C ILE A 4 -20.00 6.57 10.30
N ASN A 5 -19.07 6.49 10.34
CA ASN A 5 -18.01 6.81 9.75
C ASN A 5 -17.66 5.99 8.68
N PHE A 6 -18.43 5.76 7.76
CA PHE A 6 -18.13 4.99 6.65
C PHE A 6 -16.98 5.53 5.90
N ALA A 7 -16.69 6.74 6.10
CA ALA A 7 -15.62 7.31 5.35
C ALA A 7 -14.26 6.83 5.76
N LYS A 8 -14.17 6.05 6.79
CA LYS A 8 -12.88 5.58 7.24
C LYS A 8 -12.58 4.19 6.76
N TYR A 9 -13.05 3.85 5.62
CA TYR A 9 -12.91 2.56 5.09
C TYR A 9 -11.52 2.36 4.49
N ILE A 10 -10.93 1.25 4.76
CA ILE A 10 -9.63 0.86 4.22
C ILE A 10 -9.77 -0.52 3.61
N GLU A 11 -9.34 -0.68 2.39
CA GLU A 11 -9.40 -1.96 1.71
C GLU A 11 -7.99 -2.39 1.31
N ILE A 12 -7.55 -3.52 1.79
CA ILE A 12 -6.24 -4.06 1.47
C ILE A 12 -6.44 -5.38 0.74
N GLY A 13 -5.88 -5.50 -0.42
CA GLY A 13 -6.02 -6.71 -1.23
C GLY A 13 -5.22 -7.89 -0.70
N LYS A 14 -5.11 -8.92 -1.50
CA LYS A 14 -4.40 -10.13 -1.11
C LYS A 14 -2.91 -9.97 -1.40
N HIS A 15 -2.10 -10.59 -0.58
CA HIS A 15 -0.66 -10.64 -0.79
C HIS A 15 -0.06 -9.22 -0.87
N VAL A 16 -0.40 -8.40 0.11
CA VAL A 16 0.11 -7.04 0.22
C VAL A 16 1.11 -6.98 1.35
N TRP A 17 2.26 -6.38 1.10
CA TRP A 17 3.27 -6.18 2.13
C TRP A 17 3.29 -4.71 2.50
N ILE A 18 3.17 -4.42 3.79
CA ILE A 18 3.21 -3.05 4.27
C ILE A 18 4.48 -2.88 5.09
N GLY A 19 5.35 -2.03 4.62
CA GLY A 19 6.64 -1.83 5.26
C GLY A 19 6.55 -1.18 6.62
N LYS A 20 7.65 -1.23 7.37
CA LYS A 20 7.70 -0.69 8.70
C LYS A 20 7.39 0.80 8.70
N ASP A 21 6.63 1.22 9.67
CA ASP A 21 6.25 2.63 9.87
C ASP A 21 5.44 3.24 8.73
N ALA A 22 4.92 2.43 7.84
CA ALA A 22 4.01 2.94 6.83
C ALA A 22 2.68 3.29 7.49
N LYS A 23 2.05 4.33 7.00
CA LYS A 23 0.76 4.78 7.53
C LYS A 23 -0.28 4.72 6.44
N ILE A 24 -1.43 4.20 6.76
CA ILE A 24 -2.53 4.04 5.83
C ILE A 24 -3.68 4.95 6.29
N GLY A 25 -4.02 5.89 5.48
CA GLY A 25 -5.07 6.83 5.81
C GLY A 25 -6.47 6.29 5.55
N LYS A 26 -7.46 7.15 5.67
CA LYS A 26 -8.85 6.79 5.44
C LYS A 26 -9.14 6.71 3.96
N ASN A 27 -10.12 5.95 3.59
CA ASN A 27 -10.59 5.83 2.21
C ASN A 27 -9.48 5.40 1.28
N VAL A 28 -8.66 4.48 1.74
CA VAL A 28 -7.51 4.02 0.99
C VAL A 28 -7.79 2.63 0.47
N LYS A 29 -7.31 2.35 -0.70
CA LYS A 29 -7.34 1.01 -1.27
C LYS A 29 -5.95 0.66 -1.76
N ILE A 30 -5.51 -0.55 -1.44
CA ILE A 30 -4.26 -1.08 -1.98
C ILE A 30 -4.60 -2.40 -2.64
N SER A 31 -4.30 -2.50 -3.91
CA SER A 31 -4.69 -3.67 -4.70
C SER A 31 -3.74 -4.84 -4.50
N ASP A 32 -4.10 -5.99 -5.02
CA ASP A 32 -3.39 -7.24 -4.78
C ASP A 32 -1.92 -7.18 -5.19
N ASN A 33 -1.11 -7.91 -4.50
CA ASN A 33 0.31 -8.10 -4.81
C ASN A 33 1.12 -6.81 -4.79
N SER A 34 0.71 -5.85 -3.98
CA SER A 34 1.41 -4.57 -3.90
C SER A 34 2.32 -4.52 -2.68
N ILE A 35 3.28 -3.64 -2.73
CA ILE A 35 4.20 -3.41 -1.63
C ILE A 35 4.14 -1.94 -1.26
N VAL A 36 4.02 -1.65 0.02
CA VAL A 36 4.08 -0.28 0.53
C VAL A 36 5.44 -0.12 1.19
N GLY A 37 6.24 0.81 0.71
CA GLY A 37 7.59 1.01 1.22
C GLY A 37 7.64 1.52 2.65
N TRP A 38 8.80 1.41 3.28
CA TRP A 38 8.96 1.84 4.67
C TRP A 38 8.66 3.33 4.81
N GLY A 39 7.96 3.68 5.85
CA GLY A 39 7.68 5.08 6.17
C GLY A 39 6.77 5.81 5.21
N SER A 40 6.16 5.09 4.28
CA SER A 40 5.28 5.73 3.31
C SER A 40 3.95 6.10 3.94
N VAL A 41 3.28 7.08 3.38
CA VAL A 41 1.96 7.49 3.85
C VAL A 41 0.99 7.39 2.69
N VAL A 42 0.09 6.41 2.76
CA VAL A 42 -0.87 6.16 1.70
C VAL A 42 -2.14 6.94 2.01
N THR A 43 -2.54 7.82 1.11
CA THR A 43 -3.64 8.73 1.35
C THR A 43 -4.76 8.64 0.33
N LYS A 44 -4.65 7.75 -0.63
CA LYS A 44 -5.70 7.61 -1.65
C LYS A 44 -5.83 6.17 -2.11
N GLU A 45 -6.75 5.93 -3.00
CA GLU A 45 -6.96 4.60 -3.54
C GLU A 45 -5.98 4.29 -4.65
N PHE A 46 -5.44 3.09 -4.63
CA PHE A 46 -4.59 2.59 -5.69
C PHE A 46 -5.22 1.32 -6.23
N ASN A 47 -5.80 1.43 -7.41
CA ASN A 47 -6.55 0.32 -7.99
C ASN A 47 -5.70 -0.60 -8.87
N GLU A 48 -4.46 -0.28 -9.07
CA GLU A 48 -3.57 -1.07 -9.90
C GLU A 48 -2.83 -2.11 -9.05
N PRO A 49 -2.92 -3.39 -9.38
CA PRO A 49 -2.18 -4.41 -8.64
C PRO A 49 -0.73 -4.47 -9.06
N ASN A 50 0.06 -5.23 -8.34
CA ASN A 50 1.46 -5.50 -8.65
C ASN A 50 2.31 -4.24 -8.74
N VAL A 51 2.15 -3.36 -7.78
CA VAL A 51 2.87 -2.09 -7.76
C VAL A 51 3.60 -1.88 -6.44
N ILE A 52 4.59 -1.02 -6.46
CA ILE A 52 5.22 -0.55 -5.22
C ILE A 52 4.79 0.89 -5.01
N LEU A 53 4.29 1.15 -3.82
CA LEU A 53 3.89 2.47 -3.38
C LEU A 53 4.92 2.99 -2.41
N ALA A 54 5.36 4.21 -2.57
CA ALA A 54 6.36 4.78 -1.67
C ALA A 54 6.27 6.30 -1.65
N GLY A 55 6.70 6.87 -0.56
CA GLY A 55 6.76 8.33 -0.41
C GLY A 55 5.71 8.90 0.52
N ILE A 56 5.74 10.23 0.68
CA ILE A 56 4.81 10.97 1.50
C ILE A 56 4.34 12.17 0.69
N PRO A 57 3.17 12.13 0.12
CA PRO A 57 2.23 11.00 0.04
C PRO A 57 2.73 9.93 -0.89
N ALA A 58 2.31 8.72 -0.67
CA ALA A 58 2.75 7.58 -1.45
C ALA A 58 2.27 7.68 -2.89
N LYS A 59 3.14 7.26 -3.79
CA LYS A 59 2.82 7.21 -5.21
C LYS A 59 3.32 5.89 -5.76
N ILE A 60 2.84 5.50 -6.91
CA ILE A 60 3.34 4.30 -7.56
C ILE A 60 4.74 4.60 -8.08
N VAL A 61 5.72 3.91 -7.55
CA VAL A 61 7.12 4.08 -7.97
C VAL A 61 7.59 2.94 -8.85
N ARG A 62 6.84 1.85 -8.91
CA ARG A 62 7.19 0.73 -9.77
C ARG A 62 5.94 -0.07 -10.07
N ARG A 63 5.85 -0.58 -11.28
CA ARG A 63 4.70 -1.37 -11.74
C ARG A 63 5.16 -2.73 -12.21
N GLY A 64 4.24 -3.65 -12.26
CA GLY A 64 4.53 -4.96 -12.83
C GLY A 64 5.45 -5.80 -11.99
N ILE A 65 5.41 -5.65 -10.68
CA ILE A 65 6.28 -6.43 -9.82
C ILE A 65 5.70 -7.83 -9.61
N ASN A 66 6.58 -8.75 -9.29
CA ASN A 66 6.18 -10.10 -8.98
C ASN A 66 7.05 -10.52 -7.82
N TRP A 67 6.50 -10.58 -6.63
CA TRP A 67 7.30 -10.76 -5.43
C TRP A 67 6.80 -11.89 -4.56
N ASP A 68 7.70 -12.40 -3.71
CA ASP A 68 7.32 -13.28 -2.65
C ASP A 68 8.10 -12.86 -1.41
N ARG A 69 7.82 -13.49 -0.28
CA ARG A 69 8.45 -13.10 0.96
C ARG A 69 9.95 -13.14 0.94
N ARG A 70 10.52 -14.02 0.19
CA ARG A 70 11.96 -14.16 0.16
C ARG A 70 12.62 -13.04 -0.62
N CYS A 71 11.87 -12.39 -1.48
CA CYS A 71 12.40 -11.35 -2.32
C CYS A 71 12.04 -9.95 -1.88
N ILE A 72 11.36 -9.80 -0.77
CA ILE A 72 10.83 -8.52 -0.35
C ILE A 72 11.93 -7.47 -0.19
N ASP A 73 13.08 -7.87 0.32
CA ASP A 73 14.17 -6.93 0.53
C ASP A 73 14.66 -6.30 -0.74
N LYS A 74 14.57 -6.98 -1.85
CA LYS A 74 14.97 -6.43 -3.11
C LYS A 74 14.20 -5.17 -3.43
N TYR A 75 12.93 -5.14 -3.07
CA TYR A 75 12.07 -4.00 -3.40
C TYR A 75 12.12 -2.92 -2.32
N LEU A 76 12.37 -3.27 -1.08
CA LEU A 76 12.34 -2.31 0.00
C LEU A 76 13.65 -1.62 0.28
N LYS A 77 14.78 -2.26 -0.14
CA LYS A 77 16.02 -1.70 0.11
C LYS A 77 16.34 -0.63 -0.79
N GLY A 78 15.84 -0.21 -1.42
CA GLY A 78 16.12 0.81 -2.18
C GLY A 78 16.45 1.87 -2.25
#